data_41d48de968a5cc98a90aea9d63b9b71e
#
_entry.id   41d48de968a5cc98a90aea9d63b9b71e
#
_cell.length_a   1.000
_cell.length_b   1.000
_cell.length_c   1.000
_cell.angle_alpha   90.00
_cell.angle_beta   90.00
_cell.angle_gamma   90.00
#
_symmetry.space_group_name_H-M   'P 1'
#
loop_
_entity.id
_entity.type
_entity.pdbx_description
1 polymer ?
#
loop_
_entity_poly.entity_id
_entity_poly.type
_entity_poly.pdbx_seq_one_letter_code
_entity_poly.pdbx_strand_id
1 'polypeptide(L)'
;LKNLTLAKLKATSGQKSKMKSVQNKASKSKIIVLDPGHGGVDPGAIGRQGTYEKKIVLMAAKTIKKILVQTGRYEVVMTRKSDQFIALRKRVAIARRAQADLFISLHADSIKNGAVRGATVYTLSENASDKEAAQLAERENKADLISGIDLNAESQEVTDILIDLIQRETMNQSAVFAGAVVQELTTKIKTHRRPHKFAGFAVLKALDIPSILLEMGYLSNIEDENLLNTKSFQKKLAFALLQGLDQYFFKGQSFRN
;
A
#
# COMPACT_ATOMS: atom_id res chain seq x y z
N LEU A 1 20.57 -5.30 91.76
CA LEU A 1 19.22 -4.75 91.95
C LEU A 1 18.77 -3.91 90.80
N LYS A 2 17.66 -4.38 90.27
CA LYS A 2 16.57 -3.69 89.57
C LYS A 2 16.73 -3.32 88.09
N ASN A 3 16.03 -4.10 87.34
CA ASN A 3 14.89 -3.82 86.43
C ASN A 3 15.23 -3.11 85.13
N LEU A 4 15.34 -3.83 84.03
CA LEU A 4 14.28 -4.17 83.07
C LEU A 4 13.29 -3.05 82.73
N THR A 5 13.37 -2.56 81.50
CA THR A 5 12.16 -2.29 80.78
C THR A 5 12.36 -2.50 79.27
N LEU A 6 11.66 -3.44 78.70
CA LEU A 6 11.50 -3.70 77.26
C LEU A 6 10.80 -2.50 76.59
N ALA A 7 11.41 -1.85 75.66
CA ALA A 7 10.72 -0.91 74.78
C ALA A 7 10.46 -1.60 73.46
N LYS A 8 9.19 -1.73 73.11
CA LYS A 8 8.64 -2.31 71.90
C LYS A 8 9.17 -1.67 70.59
N LEU A 9 9.87 -2.41 69.81
CA LEU A 9 10.09 -2.08 68.39
C LEU A 9 8.77 -2.32 67.64
N LYS A 10 8.10 -1.24 67.27
CA LYS A 10 7.00 -1.27 66.27
C LYS A 10 7.63 -1.42 64.89
N ALA A 11 7.31 -2.54 64.30
CA ALA A 11 7.60 -2.75 62.88
C ALA A 11 6.78 -1.77 62.04
N THR A 12 7.50 -0.91 61.32
CA THR A 12 6.92 -0.07 60.27
C THR A 12 6.68 -0.94 59.03
N SER A 13 5.43 -1.13 58.75
CA SER A 13 4.89 -1.87 57.62
C SER A 13 5.38 -1.28 56.29
N GLY A 14 5.76 -2.19 55.40
CA GLY A 14 6.28 -1.93 54.11
C GLY A 14 5.42 -1.03 53.23
N GLN A 15 6.06 -0.04 52.68
CA GLN A 15 5.59 0.64 51.47
C GLN A 15 5.59 -0.34 50.33
N LYS A 16 4.44 -0.89 49.99
CA LYS A 16 4.22 -1.53 48.68
C LYS A 16 4.32 -0.45 47.61
N SER A 17 5.49 -0.38 46.97
CA SER A 17 5.67 0.31 45.71
C SER A 17 4.62 -0.22 44.73
N LYS A 18 3.60 0.57 44.45
CA LYS A 18 2.71 0.37 43.31
C LYS A 18 3.54 0.58 42.05
N MET A 19 4.08 -0.49 41.50
CA MET A 19 4.47 -0.51 40.10
C MET A 19 3.23 -0.13 39.29
N LYS A 20 3.17 1.11 38.83
CA LYS A 20 2.25 1.53 37.79
C LYS A 20 2.60 0.69 36.57
N SER A 21 1.75 -0.28 36.26
CA SER A 21 1.76 -0.91 34.96
C SER A 21 1.60 0.22 33.93
N VAL A 22 2.65 0.48 33.18
CA VAL A 22 2.58 1.28 31.97
C VAL A 22 1.70 0.47 31.02
N GLN A 23 0.40 0.78 31.05
CA GLN A 23 -0.50 0.32 30.02
C GLN A 23 0.04 0.91 28.71
N ASN A 24 0.76 0.07 27.96
CA ASN A 24 1.03 0.31 26.54
C ASN A 24 -0.34 0.55 25.90
N LYS A 25 -0.67 1.82 25.61
CA LYS A 25 -1.77 2.16 24.72
C LYS A 25 -1.45 1.44 23.42
N ALA A 26 -2.09 0.29 23.17
CA ALA A 26 -2.02 -0.38 21.89
C ALA A 26 -2.34 0.68 20.84
N SER A 27 -1.36 1.06 20.04
CA SER A 27 -1.57 2.01 18.94
C SER A 27 -2.62 1.37 18.03
N LYS A 28 -3.66 2.15 17.70
CA LYS A 28 -4.72 1.68 16.78
C LYS A 28 -4.05 1.14 15.52
N SER A 29 -4.45 -0.07 15.09
CA SER A 29 -3.95 -0.66 13.85
C SER A 29 -4.16 0.29 12.67
N LYS A 30 -3.21 0.28 11.72
CA LYS A 30 -3.29 1.09 10.52
C LYS A 30 -4.14 0.39 9.46
N ILE A 31 -5.04 1.13 8.84
CA ILE A 31 -5.95 0.60 7.81
C ILE A 31 -5.33 0.78 6.44
N ILE A 32 -4.97 -0.32 5.80
CA ILE A 32 -4.40 -0.36 4.45
C ILE A 32 -5.44 -0.86 3.48
N VAL A 33 -5.70 -0.10 2.42
CA VAL A 33 -6.51 -0.59 1.31
C VAL A 33 -5.60 -1.12 0.21
N LEU A 34 -5.77 -2.40 -0.13
CA LEU A 34 -5.16 -3.03 -1.30
C LEU A 34 -6.17 -3.05 -2.44
N ASP A 35 -5.75 -2.53 -3.57
CA ASP A 35 -6.55 -2.47 -4.78
C ASP A 35 -5.93 -3.36 -5.86
N PRO A 36 -6.33 -4.64 -5.97
CA PRO A 36 -5.93 -5.45 -7.12
C PRO A 36 -6.55 -4.86 -8.38
N GLY A 37 -5.74 -4.31 -9.29
CA GLY A 37 -6.20 -3.72 -10.54
C GLY A 37 -7.06 -4.67 -11.38
N HIS A 38 -7.80 -4.13 -12.35
CA HIS A 38 -8.63 -4.91 -13.29
C HIS A 38 -9.69 -5.81 -12.63
N GLY A 39 -10.14 -6.87 -13.33
CA GLY A 39 -11.08 -7.86 -12.82
C GLY A 39 -12.35 -7.99 -13.65
N GLY A 40 -13.02 -9.15 -13.58
CA GLY A 40 -14.22 -9.43 -14.37
C GLY A 40 -13.95 -9.34 -15.87
N VAL A 41 -14.67 -8.45 -16.56
CA VAL A 41 -14.55 -8.21 -18.00
C VAL A 41 -13.24 -7.55 -18.41
N ASP A 42 -12.56 -6.88 -17.48
CA ASP A 42 -11.26 -6.27 -17.71
C ASP A 42 -10.14 -7.26 -17.34
N PRO A 43 -9.44 -7.85 -18.33
CA PRO A 43 -8.37 -8.80 -18.06
C PRO A 43 -7.07 -8.16 -17.58
N GLY A 44 -6.90 -6.84 -17.79
CA GLY A 44 -5.62 -6.16 -17.75
C GLY A 44 -4.68 -6.61 -18.86
N ALA A 45 -3.39 -6.49 -18.67
CA ALA A 45 -2.40 -7.02 -19.59
C ALA A 45 -2.46 -8.54 -19.66
N ILE A 46 -2.10 -9.06 -20.85
CA ILE A 46 -1.95 -10.50 -21.09
C ILE A 46 -0.48 -10.78 -21.41
N GLY A 47 0.14 -11.59 -20.58
CA GLY A 47 1.54 -11.97 -20.73
C GLY A 47 1.78 -12.86 -21.97
N ARG A 48 3.04 -13.06 -22.31
CA ARG A 48 3.46 -13.87 -23.46
C ARG A 48 3.05 -15.34 -23.35
N GLN A 49 2.89 -15.84 -22.12
CA GLN A 49 2.44 -17.21 -21.83
C GLN A 49 0.94 -17.28 -21.53
N GLY A 50 0.19 -16.21 -21.81
CA GLY A 50 -1.25 -16.16 -21.56
C GLY A 50 -1.62 -15.86 -20.10
N THR A 51 -0.69 -15.36 -19.30
CA THR A 51 -0.95 -14.93 -17.92
C THR A 51 -1.79 -13.66 -17.91
N TYR A 52 -2.95 -13.69 -17.26
CA TYR A 52 -3.81 -12.51 -17.09
C TYR A 52 -3.37 -11.69 -15.88
N GLU A 53 -3.18 -10.39 -16.05
CA GLU A 53 -2.82 -9.45 -14.99
C GLU A 53 -3.80 -9.50 -13.82
N LYS A 54 -5.12 -9.46 -14.08
CA LYS A 54 -6.17 -9.53 -13.06
C LYS A 54 -6.02 -10.70 -12.07
N LYS A 55 -5.46 -11.84 -12.54
CA LYS A 55 -5.20 -13.01 -11.69
C LYS A 55 -3.97 -12.81 -10.81
N ILE A 56 -2.89 -12.31 -11.40
CA ILE A 56 -1.62 -12.07 -10.71
C ILE A 56 -1.80 -11.07 -9.58
N VAL A 57 -2.41 -9.92 -9.86
CA VAL A 57 -2.59 -8.85 -8.87
C VAL A 57 -3.52 -9.30 -7.72
N LEU A 58 -4.53 -10.12 -8.01
CA LEU A 58 -5.40 -10.67 -6.98
C LEU A 58 -4.67 -11.67 -6.07
N MET A 59 -3.82 -12.54 -6.64
CA MET A 59 -3.00 -13.48 -5.85
C MET A 59 -1.98 -12.74 -4.98
N ALA A 60 -1.31 -11.73 -5.53
CA ALA A 60 -0.38 -10.89 -4.79
C ALA A 60 -1.08 -10.16 -3.64
N ALA A 61 -2.22 -9.51 -3.90
CA ALA A 61 -2.99 -8.82 -2.87
C ALA A 61 -3.41 -9.74 -1.71
N LYS A 62 -3.85 -10.97 -2.01
CA LYS A 62 -4.19 -11.97 -0.98
C LYS A 62 -2.96 -12.36 -0.13
N THR A 63 -1.81 -12.50 -0.77
CA THR A 63 -0.55 -12.83 -0.07
C THR A 63 -0.10 -11.68 0.82
N ILE A 64 -0.12 -10.44 0.29
CA ILE A 64 0.22 -9.22 1.03
C ILE A 64 -0.72 -9.07 2.23
N LYS A 65 -2.05 -9.14 2.01
CA LYS A 65 -3.04 -9.09 3.10
C LYS A 65 -2.73 -10.07 4.20
N LYS A 66 -2.47 -11.34 3.85
CA LYS A 66 -2.17 -12.39 4.84
C LYS A 66 -0.98 -12.00 5.71
N ILE A 67 0.11 -11.54 5.11
CA ILE A 67 1.34 -11.19 5.82
C ILE A 67 1.13 -9.95 6.69
N LEU A 68 0.47 -8.91 6.18
CA LEU A 68 0.22 -7.67 6.94
C LEU A 68 -0.66 -7.93 8.17
N VAL A 69 -1.78 -8.63 8.00
CA VAL A 69 -2.73 -8.92 9.10
C VAL A 69 -2.08 -9.79 10.19
N GLN A 70 -1.20 -10.73 9.83
CA GLN A 70 -0.50 -11.57 10.80
C GLN A 70 0.39 -10.77 11.78
N THR A 71 0.79 -9.55 11.43
CA THR A 71 1.60 -8.70 12.32
C THR A 71 0.79 -8.06 13.46
N GLY A 72 -0.54 -8.03 13.36
CA GLY A 72 -1.42 -7.32 14.29
C GLY A 72 -1.36 -5.78 14.20
N ARG A 73 -0.44 -5.23 13.40
CA ARG A 73 -0.27 -3.78 13.21
C ARG A 73 -1.19 -3.17 12.16
N TYR A 74 -1.69 -4.01 11.24
CA TYR A 74 -2.44 -3.58 10.06
C TYR A 74 -3.79 -4.27 9.97
N GLU A 75 -4.82 -3.49 9.69
CA GLU A 75 -6.08 -3.96 9.13
C GLU A 75 -6.02 -3.80 7.61
N VAL A 76 -6.49 -4.81 6.86
CA VAL A 76 -6.40 -4.79 5.41
C VAL A 76 -7.76 -4.98 4.76
N VAL A 77 -8.22 -3.95 4.05
CA VAL A 77 -9.39 -3.98 3.19
C VAL A 77 -8.93 -4.19 1.74
N MET A 78 -9.63 -5.03 0.98
CA MET A 78 -9.38 -5.19 -0.45
C MET A 78 -10.55 -4.63 -1.24
N THR A 79 -10.29 -3.89 -2.32
CA THR A 79 -11.33 -3.36 -3.19
C THR A 79 -12.13 -4.48 -3.85
N ARG A 80 -11.46 -5.58 -4.26
CA ARG A 80 -12.07 -6.83 -4.70
C ARG A 80 -11.41 -8.04 -4.07
N LYS A 81 -12.19 -9.09 -3.83
CA LYS A 81 -11.73 -10.36 -3.22
C LYS A 81 -11.83 -11.54 -4.19
N SER A 82 -12.47 -11.33 -5.33
CA SER A 82 -12.73 -12.30 -6.40
C SER A 82 -12.47 -11.67 -7.78
N ASP A 83 -12.68 -12.43 -8.85
CA ASP A 83 -12.60 -11.95 -10.23
C ASP A 83 -13.87 -11.17 -10.59
N GLN A 84 -13.92 -9.90 -10.18
CA GLN A 84 -15.02 -8.98 -10.47
C GLN A 84 -14.45 -7.62 -10.87
N PHE A 85 -15.12 -6.92 -11.75
CA PHE A 85 -14.77 -5.55 -12.14
C PHE A 85 -15.23 -4.55 -11.07
N ILE A 86 -14.37 -3.59 -10.74
CA ILE A 86 -14.69 -2.44 -9.88
C ILE A 86 -14.24 -1.17 -10.59
N ALA A 87 -15.17 -0.27 -10.87
CA ALA A 87 -14.89 1.02 -11.49
C ALA A 87 -13.90 1.85 -10.66
N LEU A 88 -13.04 2.63 -11.31
CA LEU A 88 -11.95 3.40 -10.67
C LEU A 88 -12.46 4.28 -9.53
N ARG A 89 -13.57 5.03 -9.75
CA ARG A 89 -14.20 5.86 -8.71
C ARG A 89 -14.68 5.05 -7.50
N LYS A 90 -15.18 3.82 -7.73
CA LYS A 90 -15.64 2.94 -6.64
C LYS A 90 -14.46 2.43 -5.79
N ARG A 91 -13.28 2.20 -6.39
CA ARG A 91 -12.06 1.81 -5.66
C ARG A 91 -11.66 2.87 -4.65
N VAL A 92 -11.61 4.13 -5.07
CA VAL A 92 -11.37 5.30 -4.18
C VAL A 92 -12.46 5.41 -3.11
N ALA A 93 -13.73 5.27 -3.47
CA ALA A 93 -14.84 5.33 -2.51
C ALA A 93 -14.78 4.21 -1.46
N ILE A 94 -14.26 3.01 -1.80
CA ILE A 94 -14.03 1.92 -0.85
C ILE A 94 -12.94 2.35 0.15
N ALA A 95 -11.84 2.95 -0.32
CA ALA A 95 -10.77 3.41 0.55
C ALA A 95 -11.26 4.49 1.54
N ARG A 96 -12.04 5.47 1.06
CA ARG A 96 -12.63 6.50 1.92
C ARG A 96 -13.59 5.92 2.97
N ARG A 97 -14.50 5.02 2.56
CA ARG A 97 -15.42 4.36 3.51
C ARG A 97 -14.70 3.52 4.55
N ALA A 98 -13.58 2.92 4.20
CA ALA A 98 -12.73 2.20 5.13
C ALA A 98 -11.94 3.13 6.06
N GLN A 99 -11.96 4.44 5.84
CA GLN A 99 -11.09 5.41 6.53
C GLN A 99 -9.62 5.00 6.45
N ALA A 100 -9.17 4.66 5.22
CA ALA A 100 -7.85 4.14 4.98
C ALA A 100 -6.77 5.14 5.39
N ASP A 101 -5.76 4.66 6.12
CA ASP A 101 -4.53 5.42 6.36
C ASP A 101 -3.64 5.45 5.10
N LEU A 102 -3.84 4.47 4.17
CA LEU A 102 -3.05 4.36 2.95
C LEU A 102 -3.73 3.45 1.91
N PHE A 103 -3.57 3.81 0.62
CA PHE A 103 -4.09 3.05 -0.52
C PHE A 103 -2.94 2.55 -1.41
N ILE A 104 -2.98 1.28 -1.79
CA ILE A 104 -1.98 0.64 -2.67
C ILE A 104 -2.70 -0.07 -3.81
N SER A 105 -2.60 0.47 -5.03
CA SER A 105 -3.04 -0.22 -6.24
C SER A 105 -1.93 -1.14 -6.76
N LEU A 106 -2.29 -2.36 -7.14
CA LEU A 106 -1.36 -3.40 -7.57
C LEU A 106 -1.61 -3.73 -9.04
N HIS A 107 -0.55 -3.66 -9.83
CA HIS A 107 -0.53 -3.86 -11.28
C HIS A 107 0.66 -4.72 -11.74
N ALA A 108 0.59 -5.22 -12.97
CA ALA A 108 1.65 -5.94 -13.66
C ALA A 108 1.46 -5.78 -15.18
N ASP A 109 1.51 -4.55 -15.65
CA ASP A 109 1.16 -4.15 -17.02
C ASP A 109 2.11 -4.73 -18.08
N SER A 110 1.82 -4.42 -19.31
CA SER A 110 2.61 -4.76 -20.49
C SER A 110 3.06 -3.49 -21.22
N ILE A 111 4.34 -3.39 -21.53
CA ILE A 111 4.89 -2.27 -22.28
C ILE A 111 5.50 -2.75 -23.61
N LYS A 112 5.57 -1.84 -24.59
CA LYS A 112 6.05 -2.18 -25.95
C LYS A 112 7.45 -2.78 -25.95
N ASN A 113 8.35 -2.26 -25.10
CA ASN A 113 9.70 -2.78 -24.96
C ASN A 113 9.75 -3.95 -23.99
N GLY A 114 9.66 -5.18 -24.47
CA GLY A 114 9.72 -6.39 -23.66
C GLY A 114 11.05 -6.64 -22.94
N ALA A 115 12.08 -5.82 -23.15
CA ALA A 115 13.32 -5.87 -22.36
C ALA A 115 13.21 -5.12 -21.03
N VAL A 116 12.24 -4.23 -20.88
CA VAL A 116 11.98 -3.52 -19.62
C VAL A 116 11.38 -4.50 -18.60
N ARG A 117 11.91 -4.46 -17.38
CA ARG A 117 11.53 -5.36 -16.32
C ARG A 117 11.76 -4.78 -14.92
N GLY A 118 11.18 -5.44 -13.93
CA GLY A 118 11.33 -5.12 -12.52
C GLY A 118 10.28 -4.15 -12.00
N ALA A 119 10.10 -4.16 -10.70
CA ALA A 119 9.05 -3.39 -10.03
C ALA A 119 9.26 -1.87 -10.14
N THR A 120 8.16 -1.13 -10.24
CA THR A 120 8.13 0.34 -10.29
C THR A 120 6.99 0.85 -9.41
N VAL A 121 7.26 1.85 -8.61
CA VAL A 121 6.25 2.54 -7.78
C VAL A 121 5.87 3.85 -8.46
N TYR A 122 4.58 4.12 -8.57
CA TYR A 122 4.06 5.35 -9.14
C TYR A 122 3.31 6.15 -8.09
N THR A 123 3.48 7.47 -8.11
CA THR A 123 2.67 8.45 -7.36
C THR A 123 1.91 9.36 -8.30
N LEU A 124 0.85 9.98 -7.80
CA LEU A 124 0.06 10.94 -8.56
C LEU A 124 0.87 12.19 -8.89
N SER A 125 0.76 12.68 -10.12
CA SER A 125 1.24 13.99 -10.56
C SER A 125 0.48 14.41 -11.82
N GLU A 126 0.27 15.71 -11.99
CA GLU A 126 -0.29 16.26 -13.23
C GLU A 126 0.63 16.03 -14.42
N ASN A 127 1.94 16.15 -14.20
CA ASN A 127 2.95 15.92 -15.21
C ASN A 127 3.59 14.55 -15.03
N ALA A 128 3.63 13.75 -16.08
CA ALA A 128 4.28 12.45 -16.04
C ALA A 128 5.81 12.56 -16.04
N SER A 129 6.49 11.66 -15.34
CA SER A 129 7.95 11.61 -15.24
C SER A 129 8.64 11.29 -16.57
N ASP A 130 7.96 10.56 -17.43
CA ASP A 130 8.41 10.22 -18.78
C ASP A 130 7.23 9.73 -19.64
N LYS A 131 7.49 9.53 -20.94
CA LYS A 131 6.48 9.11 -21.92
C LYS A 131 5.87 7.74 -21.60
N GLU A 132 6.65 6.81 -21.02
CA GLU A 132 6.15 5.49 -20.63
C GLU A 132 5.14 5.61 -19.49
N ALA A 133 5.47 6.44 -18.48
CA ALA A 133 4.56 6.70 -17.36
C ALA A 133 3.25 7.38 -17.81
N ALA A 134 3.32 8.32 -18.75
CA ALA A 134 2.14 8.96 -19.35
C ALA A 134 1.25 7.93 -20.08
N GLN A 135 1.85 7.09 -20.90
CA GLN A 135 1.13 6.05 -21.66
C GLN A 135 0.52 4.99 -20.75
N LEU A 136 1.21 4.61 -19.68
CA LEU A 136 0.69 3.70 -18.68
C LEU A 136 -0.56 4.30 -18.00
N ALA A 137 -0.45 5.52 -17.49
CA ALA A 137 -1.57 6.20 -16.84
C ALA A 137 -2.78 6.37 -17.79
N GLU A 138 -2.54 6.67 -19.06
CA GLU A 138 -3.60 6.76 -20.07
C GLU A 138 -4.33 5.41 -20.25
N ARG A 139 -3.61 4.29 -20.28
CA ARG A 139 -4.23 2.96 -20.39
C ARG A 139 -5.05 2.60 -19.17
N GLU A 140 -4.47 2.76 -17.99
CA GLU A 140 -5.13 2.47 -16.73
C GLU A 140 -6.40 3.31 -16.51
N ASN A 141 -6.36 4.58 -16.92
CA ASN A 141 -7.51 5.48 -16.81
C ASN A 141 -8.67 5.08 -17.75
N LYS A 142 -8.40 4.28 -18.80
CA LYS A 142 -9.44 3.76 -19.72
C LYS A 142 -10.12 2.47 -19.24
N ALA A 143 -9.73 1.93 -18.09
CA ALA A 143 -10.31 0.67 -17.56
C ALA A 143 -11.85 0.74 -17.45
N ASP A 144 -12.41 1.90 -17.06
CA ASP A 144 -13.86 2.09 -16.94
C ASP A 144 -14.59 2.01 -18.31
N LEU A 145 -13.92 2.40 -19.42
CA LEU A 145 -14.49 2.31 -20.77
C LEU A 145 -14.66 0.85 -21.22
N ILE A 146 -13.77 -0.05 -20.81
CA ILE A 146 -13.84 -1.48 -21.13
C ILE A 146 -15.12 -2.11 -20.56
N SER A 147 -15.60 -1.58 -19.44
CA SER A 147 -16.84 -2.05 -18.79
C SER A 147 -18.10 -1.34 -19.25
N GLY A 148 -18.03 -0.44 -20.23
CA GLY A 148 -19.17 0.32 -20.74
C GLY A 148 -19.66 1.43 -19.81
N ILE A 149 -18.84 1.90 -18.89
CA ILE A 149 -19.16 3.02 -18.00
C ILE A 149 -18.89 4.32 -18.73
N ASP A 150 -19.92 5.21 -18.82
CA ASP A 150 -19.79 6.55 -19.37
C ASP A 150 -19.01 7.44 -18.40
N LEU A 151 -17.85 7.97 -18.84
CA LEU A 151 -16.99 8.86 -18.07
C LEU A 151 -17.47 10.31 -18.02
N ASN A 152 -18.51 10.68 -18.84
CA ASN A 152 -18.97 12.06 -18.94
C ASN A 152 -19.95 12.49 -17.84
N ALA A 153 -20.28 11.64 -16.90
CA ALA A 153 -21.14 11.98 -15.78
C ALA A 153 -20.36 12.71 -14.67
N GLU A 154 -20.46 14.04 -14.74
CA GLU A 154 -20.22 15.02 -13.67
C GLU A 154 -18.78 15.26 -13.19
N SER A 155 -18.22 16.38 -13.69
CA SER A 155 -17.27 17.19 -12.94
C SER A 155 -18.06 18.17 -12.05
N GLN A 156 -18.13 17.95 -10.75
CA GLN A 156 -18.42 19.06 -9.86
C GLN A 156 -17.11 19.83 -9.67
N GLU A 157 -17.07 21.05 -10.21
CA GLU A 157 -16.15 22.09 -9.78
C GLU A 157 -16.43 22.38 -8.31
N VAL A 158 -15.55 21.90 -7.44
CA VAL A 158 -15.53 22.34 -6.04
C VAL A 158 -14.25 23.12 -5.83
N THR A 159 -14.44 24.38 -5.67
CA THR A 159 -13.55 25.42 -5.19
C THR A 159 -12.55 24.87 -4.18
N ASP A 160 -11.19 24.91 -4.42
CA ASP A 160 -10.42 25.98 -3.87
C ASP A 160 -9.15 25.63 -3.11
N ILE A 161 -8.42 26.64 -2.78
CA ILE A 161 -7.10 26.69 -2.12
C ILE A 161 -6.92 25.64 -1.00
N LEU A 162 -7.96 25.35 -0.21
CA LEU A 162 -7.88 24.34 0.86
C LEU A 162 -7.78 22.91 0.30
N ILE A 163 -8.54 22.62 -0.76
CA ILE A 163 -8.52 21.32 -1.44
C ILE A 163 -7.15 21.10 -2.08
N ASP A 164 -6.61 22.09 -2.76
CA ASP A 164 -5.28 22.06 -3.35
C ASP A 164 -4.19 21.80 -2.29
N LEU A 165 -4.32 22.44 -1.12
CA LEU A 165 -3.37 22.24 -0.03
C LEU A 165 -3.44 20.83 0.53
N ILE A 166 -4.65 20.30 0.76
CA ILE A 166 -4.83 18.92 1.22
C ILE A 166 -4.28 17.93 0.18
N GLN A 167 -4.54 18.17 -1.10
CA GLN A 167 -4.05 17.33 -2.19
C GLN A 167 -2.53 17.33 -2.26
N ARG A 168 -1.89 18.50 -2.15
CA ARG A 168 -0.42 18.61 -2.14
C ARG A 168 0.20 17.87 -0.96
N GLU A 169 -0.39 18.01 0.24
CA GLU A 169 0.10 17.28 1.41
C GLU A 169 -0.05 15.76 1.21
N THR A 170 -1.18 15.30 0.69
CA THR A 170 -1.42 13.89 0.38
C THR A 170 -0.44 13.36 -0.67
N MET A 171 -0.12 14.15 -1.70
CA MET A 171 0.89 13.80 -2.70
C MET A 171 2.30 13.71 -2.08
N ASN A 172 2.65 14.63 -1.17
CA ASN A 172 3.92 14.59 -0.45
C ASN A 172 4.02 13.32 0.42
N GLN A 173 2.97 12.99 1.17
CA GLN A 173 2.91 11.76 1.96
C GLN A 173 3.03 10.50 1.08
N SER A 174 2.38 10.52 -0.09
CA SER A 174 2.49 9.45 -1.09
C SER A 174 3.93 9.27 -1.57
N ALA A 175 4.65 10.37 -1.84
CA ALA A 175 6.04 10.32 -2.28
C ALA A 175 6.99 9.80 -1.17
N VAL A 176 6.76 10.20 0.09
CA VAL A 176 7.51 9.69 1.25
C VAL A 176 7.31 8.17 1.38
N PHE A 177 6.06 7.70 1.29
CA PHE A 177 5.75 6.28 1.34
C PHE A 177 6.35 5.52 0.16
N ALA A 178 6.24 6.05 -1.06
CA ALA A 178 6.86 5.47 -2.25
C ALA A 178 8.37 5.28 -2.08
N GLY A 179 9.07 6.27 -1.50
CA GLY A 179 10.49 6.19 -1.17
C GLY A 179 10.82 5.03 -0.23
N ALA A 180 10.05 4.87 0.85
CA ALA A 180 10.21 3.77 1.80
C ALA A 180 9.99 2.39 1.13
N VAL A 181 8.93 2.27 0.30
CA VAL A 181 8.64 1.04 -0.44
C VAL A 181 9.74 0.72 -1.45
N VAL A 182 10.20 1.71 -2.23
CA VAL A 182 11.29 1.53 -3.22
C VAL A 182 12.57 1.04 -2.56
N GLN A 183 12.93 1.62 -1.41
CA GLN A 183 14.11 1.20 -0.65
C GLN A 183 14.05 -0.29 -0.31
N GLU A 184 12.91 -0.78 0.16
CA GLU A 184 12.74 -2.17 0.55
C GLU A 184 12.61 -3.12 -0.66
N LEU A 185 11.94 -2.68 -1.74
CA LEU A 185 11.83 -3.45 -2.98
C LEU A 185 13.22 -3.73 -3.58
N THR A 186 14.08 -2.71 -3.67
CA THR A 186 15.42 -2.84 -4.27
C THR A 186 16.32 -3.85 -3.56
N THR A 187 16.08 -4.12 -2.29
CA THR A 187 16.84 -5.11 -1.52
C THR A 187 16.34 -6.55 -1.73
N LYS A 188 15.09 -6.75 -2.16
CA LYS A 188 14.43 -8.07 -2.15
C LYS A 188 14.06 -8.61 -3.53
N ILE A 189 13.79 -7.72 -4.47
CA ILE A 189 13.37 -8.10 -5.82
C ILE A 189 14.04 -7.19 -6.87
N LYS A 190 13.98 -7.60 -8.13
CA LYS A 190 14.40 -6.75 -9.24
C LYS A 190 13.48 -5.54 -9.35
N THR A 191 14.05 -4.35 -9.39
CA THR A 191 13.35 -3.09 -9.66
C THR A 191 13.74 -2.53 -11.03
N HIS A 192 12.88 -1.69 -11.58
CA HIS A 192 13.21 -0.88 -12.75
C HIS A 192 14.40 0.05 -12.44
N ARG A 193 15.13 0.51 -13.47
CA ARG A 193 16.28 1.43 -13.31
C ARG A 193 15.89 2.76 -12.64
N ARG A 194 14.66 3.23 -12.91
CA ARG A 194 14.01 4.35 -12.21
C ARG A 194 12.81 3.80 -11.46
N PRO A 195 12.98 3.32 -10.22
CA PRO A 195 11.94 2.57 -9.52
C PRO A 195 10.83 3.43 -8.93
N HIS A 196 10.99 4.75 -8.88
CA HIS A 196 9.93 5.70 -8.56
C HIS A 196 9.67 6.59 -9.77
N LYS A 197 8.42 6.62 -10.21
CA LYS A 197 7.89 7.44 -11.30
C LYS A 197 6.60 8.12 -10.86
N PHE A 198 6.08 9.04 -11.67
CA PHE A 198 4.80 9.70 -11.40
C PHE A 198 4.04 9.99 -12.69
N ALA A 199 2.70 9.97 -12.61
CA ALA A 199 1.78 10.32 -13.68
C ALA A 199 0.35 10.52 -13.17
N GLY A 200 -0.57 10.91 -14.06
CA GLY A 200 -1.96 11.26 -13.77
C GLY A 200 -2.90 10.06 -13.63
N PHE A 201 -2.63 9.12 -12.72
CA PHE A 201 -3.48 7.95 -12.50
C PHE A 201 -4.80 8.33 -11.81
N ALA A 202 -5.94 8.02 -12.45
CA ALA A 202 -7.26 8.31 -11.92
C ALA A 202 -7.54 7.59 -10.59
N VAL A 203 -7.03 6.36 -10.43
CA VAL A 203 -7.21 5.56 -9.21
C VAL A 203 -6.47 6.15 -7.99
N LEU A 204 -5.46 6.99 -8.21
CA LEU A 204 -4.71 7.67 -7.14
C LEU A 204 -5.27 9.04 -6.76
N LYS A 205 -6.37 9.48 -7.35
CA LYS A 205 -6.99 10.80 -7.10
C LYS A 205 -7.82 10.85 -5.80
N ALA A 206 -7.48 10.08 -4.78
CA ALA A 206 -8.00 10.29 -3.44
C ALA A 206 -7.33 11.53 -2.83
N LEU A 207 -8.08 12.61 -2.63
CA LEU A 207 -7.53 13.89 -2.18
C LEU A 207 -6.96 13.83 -0.76
N ASP A 208 -7.42 12.88 0.04
CA ASP A 208 -7.27 12.77 1.49
C ASP A 208 -6.57 11.48 1.97
N ILE A 209 -6.14 10.62 1.03
CA ILE A 209 -5.52 9.33 1.36
C ILE A 209 -4.20 9.19 0.59
N PRO A 210 -3.04 9.10 1.28
CA PRO A 210 -1.78 8.81 0.62
C PRO A 210 -1.86 7.52 -0.20
N SER A 211 -1.43 7.57 -1.47
CA SER A 211 -1.71 6.52 -2.44
C SER A 211 -0.53 6.25 -3.34
N ILE A 212 -0.27 4.97 -3.63
CA ILE A 212 0.69 4.55 -4.66
C ILE A 212 0.06 3.51 -5.60
N LEU A 213 0.58 3.44 -6.83
CA LEU A 213 0.39 2.32 -7.73
C LEU A 213 1.71 1.56 -7.85
N LEU A 214 1.67 0.28 -7.60
CA LEU A 214 2.84 -0.60 -7.68
C LEU A 214 2.71 -1.52 -8.88
N GLU A 215 3.53 -1.26 -9.91
CA GLU A 215 3.86 -2.25 -10.92
C GLU A 215 4.81 -3.27 -10.32
N MET A 216 4.36 -4.50 -10.17
CA MET A 216 5.16 -5.56 -9.52
C MET A 216 6.23 -6.14 -10.45
N GLY A 217 6.13 -5.89 -11.74
CA GLY A 217 6.93 -6.31 -12.87
C GLY A 217 6.08 -6.17 -14.13
N TYR A 218 6.61 -6.55 -15.29
CA TYR A 218 5.91 -6.38 -16.57
C TYR A 218 5.63 -7.72 -17.23
N LEU A 219 4.35 -8.00 -17.54
CA LEU A 219 3.93 -9.24 -18.22
C LEU A 219 4.43 -9.33 -19.67
N SER A 220 4.88 -8.20 -20.27
CA SER A 220 5.60 -8.20 -21.55
C SER A 220 7.01 -8.80 -21.46
N ASN A 221 7.59 -8.91 -20.27
CA ASN A 221 8.90 -9.52 -20.04
C ASN A 221 8.74 -10.95 -19.51
N ILE A 222 9.33 -11.93 -20.20
CA ILE A 222 9.15 -13.35 -19.88
C ILE A 222 9.70 -13.74 -18.49
N GLU A 223 10.77 -13.10 -18.03
CA GLU A 223 11.35 -13.38 -16.73
C GLU A 223 10.46 -12.82 -15.61
N ASP A 224 9.90 -11.62 -15.81
CA ASP A 224 8.96 -11.04 -14.86
C ASP A 224 7.66 -11.84 -14.82
N GLU A 225 7.12 -12.25 -15.98
CA GLU A 225 5.92 -13.11 -16.05
C GLU A 225 6.11 -14.41 -15.28
N ASN A 226 7.26 -15.08 -15.45
CA ASN A 226 7.60 -16.29 -14.70
C ASN A 226 7.69 -16.03 -13.20
N LEU A 227 8.37 -14.95 -12.78
CA LEU A 227 8.53 -14.59 -11.37
C LEU A 227 7.20 -14.26 -10.70
N LEU A 228 6.37 -13.43 -11.33
CA LEU A 228 5.07 -12.97 -10.83
C LEU A 228 4.13 -14.16 -10.49
N ASN A 229 4.24 -15.27 -11.24
CA ASN A 229 3.48 -16.49 -11.01
C ASN A 229 3.98 -17.31 -9.80
N THR A 230 5.13 -16.96 -9.18
CA THR A 230 5.69 -17.76 -8.08
C THR A 230 5.27 -17.27 -6.70
N LYS A 231 4.96 -18.22 -5.80
CA LYS A 231 4.69 -17.92 -4.39
C LYS A 231 5.90 -17.28 -3.69
N SER A 232 7.12 -17.62 -4.12
CA SER A 232 8.35 -17.06 -3.56
C SER A 232 8.44 -15.56 -3.82
N PHE A 233 8.23 -15.14 -5.08
CA PHE A 233 8.23 -13.73 -5.44
C PHE A 233 7.15 -12.95 -4.71
N GLN A 234 5.92 -13.47 -4.66
CA GLN A 234 4.80 -12.83 -3.97
C GLN A 234 5.09 -12.62 -2.47
N LYS A 235 5.75 -13.58 -1.81
CA LYS A 235 6.19 -13.43 -0.42
C LYS A 235 7.27 -12.36 -0.28
N LYS A 236 8.30 -12.34 -1.15
CA LYS A 236 9.36 -11.30 -1.12
C LYS A 236 8.77 -9.90 -1.29
N LEU A 237 7.84 -9.76 -2.24
CA LEU A 237 7.10 -8.51 -2.47
C LEU A 237 6.32 -8.10 -1.22
N ALA A 238 5.57 -9.03 -0.62
CA ALA A 238 4.77 -8.74 0.57
C ALA A 238 5.63 -8.35 1.78
N PHE A 239 6.79 -8.96 1.96
CA PHE A 239 7.75 -8.56 3.01
C PHE A 239 8.40 -7.21 2.71
N ALA A 240 8.68 -6.87 1.45
CA ALA A 240 9.17 -5.55 1.08
C ALA A 240 8.13 -4.47 1.42
N LEU A 241 6.86 -4.71 1.06
CA LEU A 241 5.76 -3.79 1.40
C LEU A 241 5.56 -3.67 2.91
N LEU A 242 5.61 -4.78 3.65
CA LEU A 242 5.51 -4.75 5.12
C LEU A 242 6.60 -3.85 5.73
N GLN A 243 7.86 -4.02 5.31
CA GLN A 243 8.96 -3.22 5.84
C GLN A 243 8.85 -1.74 5.42
N GLY A 244 8.42 -1.47 4.18
CA GLY A 244 8.16 -0.10 3.73
C GLY A 244 7.03 0.57 4.53
N LEU A 245 5.96 -0.16 4.86
CA LEU A 245 4.88 0.29 5.73
C LEU A 245 5.36 0.53 7.16
N ASP A 246 6.15 -0.38 7.72
CA ASP A 246 6.71 -0.22 9.06
C ASP A 246 7.64 1.00 9.12
N GLN A 247 8.46 1.22 8.09
CA GLN A 247 9.31 2.40 8.00
C GLN A 247 8.50 3.70 7.89
N TYR A 248 7.40 3.69 7.14
CA TYR A 248 6.57 4.87 6.95
C TYR A 248 5.78 5.23 8.21
N PHE A 249 5.09 4.26 8.83
CA PHE A 249 4.21 4.55 9.98
C PHE A 249 4.92 4.58 11.33
N PHE A 250 6.04 3.85 11.46
CA PHE A 250 6.64 3.58 12.77
C PHE A 250 8.14 3.87 12.81
N LYS A 251 8.64 4.77 11.94
CA LYS A 251 10.05 5.17 11.90
C LYS A 251 10.51 5.59 13.30
N GLY A 252 11.50 4.88 13.85
CA GLY A 252 12.03 5.09 15.22
C GLY A 252 11.46 4.15 16.28
N GLN A 253 10.48 3.29 15.99
CA GLN A 253 10.04 2.21 16.87
C GLN A 253 10.78 0.92 16.48
N SER A 254 11.58 0.36 17.40
CA SER A 254 12.18 -0.96 17.23
C SER A 254 11.11 -2.03 17.46
N PHE A 255 10.64 -2.68 16.40
CA PHE A 255 9.84 -3.90 16.53
C PHE A 255 10.79 -5.08 16.66
N ARG A 256 10.86 -5.68 17.87
CA ARG A 256 11.48 -6.99 18.04
C ARG A 256 10.54 -8.03 17.43
N ASN A 257 11.05 -8.77 16.44
CA ASN A 257 10.39 -9.97 15.89
C ASN A 257 10.47 -11.11 16.89
#